data_e270a0aafe486dddda0895ae89e60343
#
_entry.id   e270a0aafe486dddda0895ae89e60343
#
_cell.length_a   1.000
_cell.length_b   1.000
_cell.length_c   1.000
_cell.angle_alpha   90.00
_cell.angle_beta   90.00
_cell.angle_gamma   90.00
#
_symmetry.space_group_name_H-M   'P 1'
#
loop_
_entity.id
_entity.type
_entity.pdbx_description
1 polymer ?
#
loop_
_entity_poly.entity_id
_entity_poly.type
_entity_poly.pdbx_seq_one_letter_code
_entity_poly.pdbx_strand_id
1 'polypeptide(L)'
;MREEVLSGAPVPGDEGEDVGLRPRTLVDFIGQDELKEHLAIVLGAARMRGQAADHLLFAGPPGLGKTSLAAIVATEMGAGLRTTSGPALSRPGDLAAILTNLDDGDVLFVDEIHRLPRTVEEVLYPAMEDFELDIVIGQGPSARSIRLDLPRFTLVGATTRTGLITGPLRDRFGLVERLDHYPAADLERIVTRAAGILGVDLAADGAREIARRARGTPRIANRLLRRVRDFAEVRGDGRVTAAAATSGLALFGVDELGLDKVDRSILLALCTHFGGGPVGLSTLAISVSEEVETVEDVYEPFLIQQGLLMRTPRGRVATPASWAHLGLGVPVAAPVANLFDDA
;
A
#
# COMPACT_ATOMS: atom_id res chain seq x y z
N MET A 1 3.87 18.85 13.04
CA MET A 1 3.87 17.83 11.97
C MET A 1 3.96 16.49 12.70
N ARG A 2 2.86 15.75 12.79
CA ARG A 2 2.85 14.41 13.43
C ARG A 2 3.41 13.43 12.41
N GLU A 3 4.62 12.92 12.67
CA GLU A 3 5.14 11.80 11.87
C GLU A 3 4.31 10.55 12.21
N GLU A 4 3.51 10.10 11.27
CA GLU A 4 2.82 8.82 11.35
C GLU A 4 3.81 7.69 11.06
N VAL A 5 4.49 7.23 12.09
CA VAL A 5 5.56 6.21 11.99
C VAL A 5 5.03 4.91 11.38
N LEU A 6 3.75 4.62 11.52
CA LEU A 6 3.11 3.39 11.04
C LEU A 6 2.17 3.61 9.83
N SER A 7 2.20 4.78 9.18
CA SER A 7 1.44 4.97 7.95
C SER A 7 2.04 4.12 6.81
N GLY A 8 1.23 3.36 6.13
CA GLY A 8 1.61 2.70 4.86
C GLY A 8 1.75 3.68 3.69
N ALA A 9 1.25 4.93 3.85
CA ALA A 9 1.36 5.99 2.86
C ALA A 9 2.76 6.66 2.89
N PRO A 10 3.21 7.32 1.80
CA PRO A 10 4.43 8.09 1.79
C PRO A 10 4.34 9.26 2.78
N VAL A 11 5.41 9.48 3.55
CA VAL A 11 5.55 10.64 4.43
C VAL A 11 6.66 11.53 3.86
N PRO A 12 6.53 12.87 3.91
CA PRO A 12 7.59 13.78 3.47
C PRO A 12 8.92 13.45 4.17
N GLY A 13 9.99 13.22 3.39
CA GLY A 13 11.30 12.82 3.87
C GLY A 13 11.67 11.34 3.64
N ASP A 14 10.69 10.44 3.43
CA ASP A 14 10.95 9.03 3.12
C ASP A 14 11.45 8.83 1.67
N GLU A 15 11.12 9.73 0.76
CA GLU A 15 11.28 9.53 -0.69
C GLU A 15 12.74 9.35 -1.14
N GLY A 16 13.69 10.04 -0.52
CA GLY A 16 15.09 9.95 -0.91
C GLY A 16 15.80 8.70 -0.36
N GLU A 17 15.52 8.32 0.87
CA GLU A 17 16.14 7.17 1.54
C GLU A 17 15.51 5.84 1.12
N ASP A 18 14.21 5.80 0.87
CA ASP A 18 13.50 4.60 0.41
C ASP A 18 13.94 4.15 -0.99
N VAL A 19 14.36 5.07 -1.86
CA VAL A 19 14.85 4.71 -3.22
C VAL A 19 16.08 3.80 -3.14
N GLY A 20 17.00 4.04 -2.21
CA GLY A 20 18.18 3.20 -2.01
C GLY A 20 17.87 1.80 -1.48
N LEU A 21 16.76 1.63 -0.77
CA LEU A 21 16.34 0.35 -0.19
C LEU A 21 15.50 -0.52 -1.14
N ARG A 22 14.98 0.05 -2.25
CA ARG A 22 14.13 -0.69 -3.18
C ARG A 22 14.89 -1.83 -3.85
N PRO A 23 14.29 -3.02 -3.97
CA PRO A 23 14.86 -4.11 -4.76
C PRO A 23 14.89 -3.71 -6.25
N ARG A 24 15.93 -4.12 -6.97
CA ARG A 24 16.11 -3.79 -8.39
C ARG A 24 15.75 -4.93 -9.33
N THR A 25 15.76 -6.17 -8.84
CA THR A 25 15.48 -7.39 -9.62
C THR A 25 14.44 -8.24 -8.91
N LEU A 26 13.84 -9.20 -9.61
CA LEU A 26 12.94 -10.20 -9.02
C LEU A 26 13.64 -11.04 -7.93
N VAL A 27 14.93 -11.28 -8.07
CA VAL A 27 15.72 -12.04 -7.08
C VAL A 27 15.88 -11.27 -5.78
N ASP A 28 16.02 -9.93 -5.86
CA ASP A 28 16.15 -9.06 -4.69
C ASP A 28 14.80 -8.84 -3.98
N PHE A 29 13.69 -9.13 -4.66
CA PHE A 29 12.35 -8.93 -4.14
C PHE A 29 11.98 -10.08 -3.19
N ILE A 30 11.96 -9.81 -1.90
CA ILE A 30 11.68 -10.80 -0.84
C ILE A 30 10.18 -11.01 -0.72
N GLY A 31 9.75 -12.27 -0.54
CA GLY A 31 8.35 -12.65 -0.41
C GLY A 31 7.57 -12.63 -1.71
N GLN A 32 6.24 -12.76 -1.64
CA GLN A 32 5.31 -12.80 -2.79
C GLN A 32 5.74 -13.83 -3.85
N ASP A 33 6.09 -15.06 -3.43
CA ASP A 33 6.79 -16.03 -4.29
C ASP A 33 5.94 -16.46 -5.49
N GLU A 34 4.64 -16.65 -5.33
CA GLU A 34 3.71 -16.98 -6.42
C GLU A 34 3.65 -15.86 -7.47
N LEU A 35 3.50 -14.61 -7.04
CA LEU A 35 3.52 -13.43 -7.91
C LEU A 35 4.85 -13.33 -8.67
N LYS A 36 5.98 -13.58 -8.01
CA LYS A 36 7.30 -13.56 -8.65
C LYS A 36 7.44 -14.64 -9.73
N GLU A 37 6.90 -15.83 -9.48
CA GLU A 37 6.90 -16.91 -10.46
C GLU A 37 6.09 -16.54 -11.69
N HIS A 38 4.87 -16.01 -11.52
CA HIS A 38 4.04 -15.54 -12.63
C HIS A 38 4.74 -14.45 -13.44
N LEU A 39 5.32 -13.44 -12.76
CA LEU A 39 6.08 -12.38 -13.42
C LEU A 39 7.29 -12.91 -14.17
N ALA A 40 8.06 -13.83 -13.58
CA ALA A 40 9.23 -14.40 -14.23
C ALA A 40 8.87 -15.12 -15.54
N ILE A 41 7.72 -15.83 -15.56
CA ILE A 41 7.22 -16.50 -16.76
C ILE A 41 6.80 -15.47 -17.83
N VAL A 42 5.98 -14.49 -17.46
CA VAL A 42 5.43 -13.50 -18.41
C VAL A 42 6.56 -12.64 -19.01
N LEU A 43 7.46 -12.10 -18.16
CA LEU A 43 8.58 -11.28 -18.61
C LEU A 43 9.61 -12.10 -19.39
N GLY A 44 9.89 -13.33 -18.96
CA GLY A 44 10.80 -14.25 -19.66
C GLY A 44 10.28 -14.58 -21.07
N ALA A 45 8.99 -14.87 -21.20
CA ALA A 45 8.37 -15.16 -22.50
C ALA A 45 8.36 -13.94 -23.44
N ALA A 46 8.08 -12.73 -22.90
CA ALA A 46 8.13 -11.48 -23.67
C ALA A 46 9.55 -11.21 -24.21
N ARG A 47 10.58 -11.36 -23.35
CA ARG A 47 11.99 -11.23 -23.77
C ARG A 47 12.39 -12.23 -24.86
N MET A 48 11.97 -13.49 -24.73
CA MET A 48 12.28 -14.52 -25.76
C MET A 48 11.64 -14.19 -27.11
N ARG A 49 10.48 -13.54 -27.11
CA ARG A 49 9.80 -13.07 -28.33
C ARG A 49 10.33 -11.74 -28.85
N GLY A 50 11.14 -11.02 -28.08
CA GLY A 50 11.60 -9.66 -28.42
C GLY A 50 10.45 -8.65 -28.48
N GLN A 51 9.46 -8.77 -27.59
CA GLN A 51 8.26 -7.94 -27.56
C GLN A 51 8.06 -7.30 -26.18
N ALA A 52 7.29 -6.20 -26.12
CA ALA A 52 6.81 -5.65 -24.86
C ALA A 52 6.02 -6.74 -24.10
N ALA A 53 6.07 -6.71 -22.79
CA ALA A 53 5.27 -7.61 -21.96
C ALA A 53 3.78 -7.22 -22.01
N ASP A 54 2.92 -8.15 -21.66
CA ASP A 54 1.50 -7.86 -21.45
C ASP A 54 1.33 -6.78 -20.38
N HIS A 55 0.21 -6.05 -20.44
CA HIS A 55 -0.11 -5.06 -19.40
C HIS A 55 -0.36 -5.74 -18.06
N LEU A 56 0.15 -5.14 -16.98
CA LEU A 56 0.16 -5.72 -15.64
C LEU A 56 -0.62 -4.83 -14.66
N LEU A 57 -1.41 -5.44 -13.79
CA LEU A 57 -2.13 -4.73 -12.72
C LEU A 57 -1.72 -5.28 -11.35
N PHE A 58 -1.13 -4.43 -10.50
CA PHE A 58 -0.80 -4.77 -9.14
C PHE A 58 -1.81 -4.17 -8.17
N ALA A 59 -2.50 -5.00 -7.43
CA ALA A 59 -3.49 -4.62 -6.44
C ALA A 59 -3.00 -4.92 -5.02
N GLY A 60 -3.41 -4.15 -4.04
CA GLY A 60 -3.13 -4.43 -2.63
C GLY A 60 -2.89 -3.19 -1.79
N PRO A 61 -2.82 -3.33 -0.47
CA PRO A 61 -2.57 -2.24 0.48
C PRO A 61 -1.35 -1.38 0.15
N PRO A 62 -1.27 -0.14 0.64
CA PRO A 62 -0.12 0.71 0.42
C PRO A 62 1.13 0.14 1.11
N GLY A 63 2.31 0.42 0.54
CA GLY A 63 3.61 0.06 1.15
C GLY A 63 4.07 -1.39 0.94
N LEU A 64 3.34 -2.23 0.18
CA LEU A 64 3.68 -3.63 -0.08
C LEU A 64 4.67 -3.84 -1.24
N GLY A 65 5.02 -2.79 -2.00
CA GLY A 65 6.05 -2.89 -3.06
C GLY A 65 5.55 -2.78 -4.49
N LYS A 66 4.29 -2.37 -4.76
CA LYS A 66 3.74 -2.19 -6.12
C LYS A 66 4.63 -1.34 -7.04
N THR A 67 5.06 -0.19 -6.56
CA THR A 67 5.99 0.71 -7.29
C THR A 67 7.36 0.07 -7.52
N SER A 68 7.86 -0.74 -6.56
CA SER A 68 9.11 -1.47 -6.73
C SER A 68 9.00 -2.55 -7.80
N LEU A 69 7.86 -3.26 -7.86
CA LEU A 69 7.61 -4.24 -8.92
C LEU A 69 7.56 -3.59 -10.30
N ALA A 70 6.97 -2.40 -10.45
CA ALA A 70 6.98 -1.69 -11.71
C ALA A 70 8.41 -1.35 -12.17
N ALA A 71 9.26 -0.91 -11.25
CA ALA A 71 10.68 -0.66 -11.54
C ALA A 71 11.44 -1.96 -11.89
N ILE A 72 11.13 -3.05 -11.22
CA ILE A 72 11.69 -4.38 -11.52
C ILE A 72 11.26 -4.84 -12.93
N VAL A 73 9.99 -4.68 -13.29
CA VAL A 73 9.50 -5.01 -14.63
C VAL A 73 10.30 -4.28 -15.69
N ALA A 74 10.52 -2.97 -15.54
CA ALA A 74 11.33 -2.20 -16.48
C ALA A 74 12.79 -2.70 -16.52
N THR A 75 13.39 -2.97 -15.36
CA THR A 75 14.76 -3.51 -15.28
C THR A 75 14.88 -4.88 -15.94
N GLU A 76 13.95 -5.80 -15.68
CA GLU A 76 13.96 -7.16 -16.25
C GLU A 76 13.72 -7.14 -17.77
N MET A 77 12.97 -6.17 -18.28
CA MET A 77 12.75 -5.98 -19.72
C MET A 77 13.88 -5.18 -20.39
N GLY A 78 14.79 -4.57 -19.64
CA GLY A 78 15.82 -3.69 -20.17
C GLY A 78 15.27 -2.41 -20.78
N ALA A 79 14.13 -1.94 -20.27
CA ALA A 79 13.30 -0.86 -20.81
C ALA A 79 13.35 0.41 -19.94
N GLY A 80 12.99 1.55 -20.52
CA GLY A 80 12.77 2.79 -19.79
C GLY A 80 11.54 2.69 -18.88
N LEU A 81 11.56 3.42 -17.77
CA LEU A 81 10.41 3.53 -16.85
C LEU A 81 9.89 4.97 -16.84
N ARG A 82 8.63 5.14 -17.24
CA ARG A 82 7.89 6.39 -17.07
C ARG A 82 6.89 6.23 -15.95
N THR A 83 6.89 7.14 -14.99
CA THR A 83 6.04 7.06 -13.80
C THR A 83 5.07 8.23 -13.76
N THR A 84 3.80 7.92 -13.54
CA THR A 84 2.74 8.90 -13.28
C THR A 84 1.74 8.34 -12.26
N SER A 85 0.67 9.07 -11.99
CA SER A 85 -0.41 8.62 -11.11
C SER A 85 -1.77 8.98 -11.69
N GLY A 86 -2.82 8.24 -11.29
CA GLY A 86 -4.19 8.53 -11.71
C GLY A 86 -4.60 9.99 -11.45
N PRO A 87 -4.38 10.56 -10.26
CA PRO A 87 -4.67 11.97 -9.98
C PRO A 87 -3.91 12.98 -10.83
N ALA A 88 -2.70 12.64 -11.32
CA ALA A 88 -1.91 13.52 -12.18
C ALA A 88 -2.43 13.56 -13.63
N LEU A 89 -3.19 12.54 -14.04
CA LEU A 89 -3.76 12.41 -15.36
C LEU A 89 -5.21 12.94 -15.36
N SER A 90 -5.37 14.25 -15.28
CA SER A 90 -6.68 14.89 -15.16
C SER A 90 -7.41 15.06 -16.48
N ARG A 91 -6.70 15.06 -17.61
CA ARG A 91 -7.22 15.27 -18.97
C ARG A 91 -6.63 14.28 -19.97
N PRO A 92 -7.36 13.92 -21.03
CA PRO A 92 -6.85 13.07 -22.11
C PRO A 92 -5.50 13.53 -22.68
N GLY A 93 -5.28 14.85 -22.79
CA GLY A 93 -4.03 15.41 -23.27
C GLY A 93 -2.81 15.13 -22.37
N ASP A 94 -3.01 14.97 -21.06
CA ASP A 94 -1.93 14.65 -20.13
C ASP A 94 -1.41 13.24 -20.40
N LEU A 95 -2.32 12.28 -20.65
CA LEU A 95 -1.99 10.91 -21.02
C LEU A 95 -1.36 10.85 -22.41
N ALA A 96 -1.95 11.56 -23.38
CA ALA A 96 -1.44 11.62 -24.76
C ALA A 96 0.01 12.12 -24.81
N ALA A 97 0.34 13.15 -24.03
CA ALA A 97 1.69 13.69 -23.94
C ALA A 97 2.71 12.67 -23.40
N ILE A 98 2.30 11.79 -22.48
CA ILE A 98 3.17 10.74 -21.98
C ILE A 98 3.33 9.63 -23.03
N LEU A 99 2.23 9.13 -23.59
CA LEU A 99 2.22 8.00 -24.52
C LEU A 99 3.03 8.30 -25.80
N THR A 100 2.94 9.51 -26.33
CA THR A 100 3.67 9.91 -27.55
C THR A 100 5.18 10.13 -27.32
N ASN A 101 5.63 10.16 -26.05
CA ASN A 101 7.05 10.28 -25.68
C ASN A 101 7.64 8.99 -25.11
N LEU A 102 6.96 7.85 -25.27
CA LEU A 102 7.51 6.53 -24.94
C LEU A 102 8.39 6.05 -26.09
N ASP A 103 9.42 5.31 -25.76
CA ASP A 103 10.20 4.52 -26.70
C ASP A 103 9.63 3.08 -26.80
N ASP A 104 9.99 2.36 -27.86
CA ASP A 104 9.51 0.98 -28.06
C ASP A 104 10.01 0.07 -26.94
N GLY A 105 9.08 -0.64 -26.30
CA GLY A 105 9.33 -1.51 -25.15
C GLY A 105 9.29 -0.81 -23.79
N ASP A 106 9.12 0.51 -23.72
CA ASP A 106 9.07 1.24 -22.45
C ASP A 106 7.95 0.75 -21.52
N VAL A 107 8.16 0.94 -20.22
CA VAL A 107 7.18 0.66 -19.16
C VAL A 107 6.56 1.97 -18.69
N LEU A 108 5.24 2.08 -18.82
CA LEU A 108 4.46 3.16 -18.22
C LEU A 108 3.85 2.67 -16.90
N PHE A 109 4.29 3.25 -15.78
CA PHE A 109 3.71 2.99 -14.47
C PHE A 109 2.69 4.06 -14.09
N VAL A 110 1.46 3.63 -13.78
CA VAL A 110 0.37 4.50 -13.29
C VAL A 110 -0.01 4.06 -11.88
N ASP A 111 0.40 4.83 -10.88
CA ASP A 111 -0.02 4.60 -9.49
C ASP A 111 -1.44 5.12 -9.26
N GLU A 112 -2.18 4.50 -8.31
CA GLU A 112 -3.59 4.84 -8.02
C GLU A 112 -4.46 4.89 -9.30
N ILE A 113 -4.29 3.92 -10.20
CA ILE A 113 -4.95 3.89 -11.52
C ILE A 113 -6.49 3.93 -11.42
N HIS A 114 -7.07 3.47 -10.31
CA HIS A 114 -8.51 3.55 -10.04
C HIS A 114 -9.04 4.99 -9.91
N ARG A 115 -8.15 5.98 -9.81
CA ARG A 115 -8.48 7.41 -9.73
C ARG A 115 -8.42 8.12 -11.09
N LEU A 116 -8.22 7.37 -12.17
CA LEU A 116 -8.29 7.95 -13.51
C LEU A 116 -9.70 8.48 -13.80
N PRO A 117 -9.84 9.70 -14.34
CA PRO A 117 -11.11 10.17 -14.89
C PRO A 117 -11.56 9.28 -16.05
N ARG A 118 -12.86 9.04 -16.17
CA ARG A 118 -13.42 8.19 -17.22
C ARG A 118 -13.01 8.61 -18.64
N THR A 119 -12.91 9.91 -18.88
CA THR A 119 -12.46 10.46 -20.16
C THR A 119 -11.02 10.12 -20.49
N VAL A 120 -10.17 9.91 -19.49
CA VAL A 120 -8.78 9.45 -19.66
C VAL A 120 -8.72 7.94 -19.86
N GLU A 121 -9.56 7.17 -19.14
CA GLU A 121 -9.68 5.73 -19.36
C GLU A 121 -10.10 5.42 -20.81
N GLU A 122 -11.06 6.15 -21.37
CA GLU A 122 -11.55 5.95 -22.75
C GLU A 122 -10.44 6.14 -23.79
N VAL A 123 -9.48 7.01 -23.52
CA VAL A 123 -8.28 7.19 -24.37
C VAL A 123 -7.24 6.11 -24.15
N LEU A 124 -7.17 5.57 -22.92
CA LEU A 124 -6.22 4.52 -22.59
C LEU A 124 -6.58 3.18 -23.23
N TYR A 125 -7.87 2.90 -23.48
CA TYR A 125 -8.30 1.61 -24.05
C TYR A 125 -7.68 1.30 -25.42
N PRO A 126 -7.81 2.14 -26.46
CA PRO A 126 -7.18 1.88 -27.75
C PRO A 126 -5.65 1.90 -27.65
N ALA A 127 -5.09 2.70 -26.75
CA ALA A 127 -3.65 2.72 -26.54
C ALA A 127 -3.12 1.38 -25.98
N MET A 128 -3.90 0.67 -25.16
CA MET A 128 -3.53 -0.64 -24.62
C MET A 128 -3.78 -1.79 -25.61
N GLU A 129 -4.85 -1.74 -26.40
CA GLU A 129 -5.23 -2.84 -27.30
C GLU A 129 -4.50 -2.77 -28.63
N ASP A 130 -4.57 -1.60 -29.28
CA ASP A 130 -4.15 -1.41 -30.66
C ASP A 130 -2.85 -0.61 -30.79
N PHE A 131 -2.34 -0.04 -29.67
CA PHE A 131 -1.23 0.90 -29.68
C PHE A 131 -1.50 2.12 -30.57
N GLU A 132 -2.72 2.61 -30.50
CA GLU A 132 -3.20 3.77 -31.24
C GLU A 132 -3.78 4.82 -30.31
N LEU A 133 -3.67 6.10 -30.69
CA LEU A 133 -4.20 7.22 -29.95
C LEU A 133 -5.03 8.11 -30.87
N ASP A 134 -6.31 8.26 -30.58
CA ASP A 134 -7.19 9.18 -31.29
C ASP A 134 -7.16 10.58 -30.64
N ILE A 135 -6.66 11.58 -31.37
CA ILE A 135 -6.60 12.97 -30.92
C ILE A 135 -7.62 13.78 -31.69
N VAL A 136 -8.53 14.46 -30.98
CA VAL A 136 -9.47 15.40 -31.59
C VAL A 136 -8.85 16.79 -31.64
N ILE A 137 -8.62 17.31 -32.86
CA ILE A 137 -8.09 18.65 -33.10
C ILE A 137 -9.21 19.57 -33.54
N GLY A 138 -9.34 20.71 -32.92
CA GLY A 138 -10.37 21.73 -33.19
C GLY A 138 -11.58 21.61 -32.24
N GLN A 139 -12.57 22.45 -32.49
CA GLN A 139 -13.81 22.49 -31.71
C GLN A 139 -15.04 22.58 -32.64
N GLY A 140 -16.16 22.03 -32.16
CA GLY A 140 -17.43 22.06 -32.90
C GLY A 140 -17.45 21.20 -34.16
N PRO A 141 -18.28 21.54 -35.16
CA PRO A 141 -18.45 20.76 -36.39
C PRO A 141 -17.22 20.62 -37.27
N SER A 142 -16.20 21.42 -37.06
CA SER A 142 -14.91 21.37 -37.79
C SER A 142 -13.83 20.57 -37.08
N ALA A 143 -14.14 19.93 -35.93
CA ALA A 143 -13.21 19.05 -35.22
C ALA A 143 -12.86 17.84 -36.09
N ARG A 144 -11.57 17.50 -36.14
CA ARG A 144 -11.05 16.34 -36.88
C ARG A 144 -10.38 15.40 -35.86
N SER A 145 -10.66 14.11 -35.99
CA SER A 145 -9.89 13.08 -35.30
C SER A 145 -8.66 12.72 -36.14
N ILE A 146 -7.52 12.73 -35.49
CA ILE A 146 -6.26 12.21 -36.05
C ILE A 146 -5.87 11.03 -35.22
N ARG A 147 -5.60 9.88 -35.89
CA ARG A 147 -5.08 8.68 -35.27
C ARG A 147 -3.56 8.68 -35.36
N LEU A 148 -2.91 8.47 -34.23
CA LEU A 148 -1.47 8.34 -34.10
C LEU A 148 -1.11 6.92 -33.67
N ASP A 149 -0.15 6.31 -34.36
CA ASP A 149 0.45 5.07 -33.92
C ASP A 149 1.37 5.33 -32.73
N LEU A 150 1.28 4.48 -31.72
CA LEU A 150 2.12 4.51 -30.53
C LEU A 150 3.19 3.39 -30.60
N PRO A 151 4.37 3.61 -30.01
CA PRO A 151 5.31 2.52 -29.81
C PRO A 151 4.67 1.45 -28.90
N ARG A 152 5.10 0.20 -29.05
CA ARG A 152 4.64 -0.86 -28.15
C ARG A 152 5.21 -0.62 -26.75
N PHE A 153 4.35 -0.65 -25.74
CA PHE A 153 4.73 -0.39 -24.36
C PHE A 153 4.03 -1.37 -23.41
N THR A 154 4.55 -1.51 -22.22
CA THR A 154 3.89 -2.23 -21.14
C THR A 154 3.29 -1.23 -20.15
N LEU A 155 1.97 -1.26 -19.96
CA LEU A 155 1.31 -0.55 -18.87
C LEU A 155 1.38 -1.37 -17.59
N VAL A 156 1.90 -0.77 -16.53
CA VAL A 156 1.84 -1.31 -15.17
C VAL A 156 0.93 -0.42 -14.33
N GLY A 157 -0.27 -0.88 -14.04
CA GLY A 157 -1.20 -0.20 -13.14
C GLY A 157 -1.00 -0.64 -11.70
N ALA A 158 -1.12 0.29 -10.75
CA ALA A 158 -1.18 -0.02 -9.34
C ALA A 158 -2.45 0.54 -8.70
N THR A 159 -3.04 -0.23 -7.78
CA THR A 159 -4.25 0.19 -7.08
C THR A 159 -4.29 -0.32 -5.65
N THR A 160 -4.84 0.48 -4.75
CA THR A 160 -5.22 0.05 -3.40
C THR A 160 -6.66 -0.46 -3.34
N ARG A 161 -7.51 -0.09 -4.32
CA ARG A 161 -8.95 -0.34 -4.35
C ARG A 161 -9.36 -1.05 -5.65
N THR A 162 -9.19 -2.36 -5.71
CA THR A 162 -9.49 -3.16 -6.92
C THR A 162 -10.94 -3.03 -7.38
N GLY A 163 -11.87 -2.88 -6.44
CA GLY A 163 -13.30 -2.76 -6.74
C GLY A 163 -13.71 -1.44 -7.43
N LEU A 164 -12.81 -0.45 -7.48
CA LEU A 164 -13.05 0.83 -8.16
C LEU A 164 -12.53 0.83 -9.61
N ILE A 165 -11.78 -0.20 -10.03
CA ILE A 165 -11.36 -0.33 -11.42
C ILE A 165 -12.56 -0.78 -12.26
N THR A 166 -12.79 -0.09 -13.37
CA THR A 166 -13.89 -0.45 -14.29
C THR A 166 -13.61 -1.81 -14.94
N GLY A 167 -14.67 -2.57 -15.23
CA GLY A 167 -14.54 -3.86 -15.94
C GLY A 167 -13.74 -3.72 -17.23
N PRO A 168 -14.09 -2.77 -18.12
CA PRO A 168 -13.36 -2.58 -19.38
C PRO A 168 -11.87 -2.31 -19.22
N LEU A 169 -11.46 -1.53 -18.20
CA LEU A 169 -10.03 -1.31 -17.93
C LEU A 169 -9.35 -2.57 -17.41
N ARG A 170 -10.01 -3.28 -16.50
CA ARG A 170 -9.46 -4.49 -15.88
C ARG A 170 -9.21 -5.61 -16.91
N ASP A 171 -10.15 -5.79 -17.84
CA ASP A 171 -10.10 -6.86 -18.85
C ASP A 171 -8.95 -6.69 -19.86
N ARG A 172 -8.32 -5.50 -19.90
CA ARG A 172 -7.18 -5.19 -20.76
C ARG A 172 -5.82 -5.50 -20.14
N PHE A 173 -5.81 -5.89 -18.86
CA PHE A 173 -4.58 -6.36 -18.22
C PHE A 173 -4.41 -7.86 -18.45
N GLY A 174 -3.28 -8.26 -19.04
CA GLY A 174 -2.95 -9.65 -19.27
C GLY A 174 -2.60 -10.42 -18.00
N LEU A 175 -2.11 -9.70 -16.96
CA LEU A 175 -1.85 -10.28 -15.65
C LEU A 175 -2.34 -9.32 -14.54
N VAL A 176 -3.14 -9.86 -13.62
CA VAL A 176 -3.66 -9.13 -12.46
C VAL A 176 -3.18 -9.84 -11.20
N GLU A 177 -2.29 -9.20 -10.47
CA GLU A 177 -1.69 -9.77 -9.26
C GLU A 177 -2.07 -8.98 -8.01
N ARG A 178 -2.33 -9.72 -6.94
CA ARG A 178 -2.61 -9.14 -5.64
C ARG A 178 -1.42 -9.34 -4.71
N LEU A 179 -0.94 -8.25 -4.13
CA LEU A 179 0.05 -8.28 -3.07
C LEU A 179 -0.65 -8.42 -1.72
N ASP A 180 -0.22 -9.40 -0.97
CA ASP A 180 -0.70 -9.64 0.40
C ASP A 180 0.30 -9.13 1.44
N HIS A 181 -0.17 -9.00 2.68
CA HIS A 181 0.71 -8.65 3.80
C HIS A 181 1.80 -9.71 3.97
N TYR A 182 3.00 -9.23 4.28
CA TYR A 182 4.16 -10.08 4.45
C TYR A 182 4.14 -10.80 5.80
N PRO A 183 4.49 -12.09 5.84
CA PRO A 183 4.76 -12.77 7.10
C PRO A 183 5.97 -12.16 7.81
N ALA A 184 6.03 -12.27 9.13
CA ALA A 184 7.11 -11.70 9.94
C ALA A 184 8.50 -12.18 9.51
N ALA A 185 8.64 -13.43 9.06
CA ALA A 185 9.89 -13.99 8.58
C ALA A 185 10.45 -13.26 7.34
N ASP A 186 9.57 -12.88 6.40
CA ASP A 186 9.98 -12.12 5.22
C ASP A 186 10.31 -10.68 5.57
N LEU A 187 9.57 -10.07 6.50
CA LEU A 187 9.90 -8.74 7.02
C LEU A 187 11.23 -8.72 7.77
N GLU A 188 11.57 -9.76 8.52
CA GLU A 188 12.89 -9.92 9.15
C GLU A 188 14.02 -9.91 8.10
N ARG A 189 13.83 -10.62 6.98
CA ARG A 189 14.77 -10.62 5.84
C ARG A 189 14.88 -9.23 5.19
N ILE A 190 13.75 -8.54 5.01
CA ILE A 190 13.70 -7.18 4.46
C ILE A 190 14.42 -6.20 5.36
N VAL A 191 14.16 -6.23 6.67
CA VAL A 191 14.83 -5.38 7.68
C VAL A 191 16.33 -5.66 7.71
N THR A 192 16.74 -6.93 7.67
CA THR A 192 18.17 -7.31 7.66
C THR A 192 18.86 -6.80 6.40
N ARG A 193 18.23 -6.96 5.22
CA ARG A 193 18.76 -6.41 3.97
C ARG A 193 18.85 -4.87 4.02
N ALA A 194 17.84 -4.21 4.52
CA ALA A 194 17.81 -2.75 4.65
C ALA A 194 18.89 -2.25 5.60
N ALA A 195 19.09 -2.92 6.74
CA ALA A 195 20.16 -2.61 7.69
C ALA A 195 21.55 -2.71 7.06
N GLY A 196 21.80 -3.76 6.26
CA GLY A 196 23.06 -3.91 5.53
C GLY A 196 23.31 -2.76 4.55
N ILE A 197 22.29 -2.29 3.82
CA ILE A 197 22.39 -1.17 2.89
C ILE A 197 22.65 0.15 3.65
N LEU A 198 22.00 0.33 4.80
CA LEU A 198 22.12 1.54 5.63
C LEU A 198 23.37 1.53 6.53
N GLY A 199 24.14 0.44 6.58
CA GLY A 199 25.29 0.31 7.47
C GLY A 199 24.92 0.22 8.96
N VAL A 200 23.71 -0.28 9.29
CA VAL A 200 23.21 -0.41 10.66
C VAL A 200 23.68 -1.71 11.29
N ASP A 201 24.30 -1.68 12.46
CA ASP A 201 24.60 -2.89 13.25
C ASP A 201 23.30 -3.44 13.87
N LEU A 202 22.74 -4.43 13.19
CA LEU A 202 21.47 -5.05 13.52
C LEU A 202 21.65 -6.46 14.06
N ALA A 203 21.22 -6.69 15.29
CA ALA A 203 21.13 -8.02 15.86
C ALA A 203 19.89 -8.77 15.33
N ALA A 204 19.97 -10.09 15.22
CA ALA A 204 18.85 -10.92 14.70
C ALA A 204 17.57 -10.80 15.57
N ASP A 205 17.70 -10.64 16.87
CA ASP A 205 16.58 -10.41 17.78
C ASP A 205 15.96 -9.01 17.61
N GLY A 206 16.76 -7.99 17.29
CA GLY A 206 16.30 -6.66 16.93
C GLY A 206 15.52 -6.67 15.61
N ALA A 207 16.01 -7.40 14.60
CA ALA A 207 15.30 -7.57 13.34
C ALA A 207 13.91 -8.19 13.52
N ARG A 208 13.82 -9.27 14.31
CA ARG A 208 12.55 -9.93 14.65
C ARG A 208 11.58 -9.01 15.36
N GLU A 209 12.06 -8.21 16.31
CA GLU A 209 11.22 -7.28 17.07
C GLU A 209 10.64 -6.18 16.17
N ILE A 210 11.43 -5.62 15.27
CA ILE A 210 10.98 -4.66 14.27
C ILE A 210 9.96 -5.30 13.31
N ALA A 211 10.29 -6.47 12.77
CA ALA A 211 9.44 -7.19 11.82
C ALA A 211 8.06 -7.51 12.41
N ARG A 212 8.00 -7.93 13.67
CA ARG A 212 6.76 -8.27 14.38
C ARG A 212 5.82 -7.07 14.49
N ARG A 213 6.35 -5.86 14.65
CA ARG A 213 5.56 -4.63 14.82
C ARG A 213 5.30 -3.88 13.50
N ALA A 214 5.80 -4.40 12.37
CA ALA A 214 5.72 -3.72 11.07
C ALA A 214 4.40 -3.96 10.30
N ARG A 215 3.39 -4.54 10.92
CA ARG A 215 2.03 -4.72 10.35
C ARG A 215 2.02 -5.42 8.98
N GLY A 216 2.90 -6.37 8.73
CA GLY A 216 2.97 -7.03 7.44
C GLY A 216 3.44 -6.14 6.27
N THR A 217 4.02 -4.95 6.54
CA THR A 217 4.28 -3.93 5.52
C THR A 217 5.76 -3.57 5.44
N PRO A 218 6.45 -3.81 4.32
CA PRO A 218 7.86 -3.49 4.11
C PRO A 218 8.21 -2.01 4.36
N ARG A 219 7.37 -1.08 3.91
CA ARG A 219 7.58 0.37 4.12
C ARG A 219 7.60 0.71 5.61
N ILE A 220 6.66 0.14 6.38
CA ILE A 220 6.61 0.34 7.83
C ILE A 220 7.86 -0.28 8.47
N ALA A 221 8.24 -1.50 8.08
CA ALA A 221 9.44 -2.17 8.60
C ALA A 221 10.71 -1.33 8.42
N ASN A 222 10.92 -0.77 7.23
CA ASN A 222 12.04 0.12 6.94
C ASN A 222 11.99 1.42 7.77
N ARG A 223 10.80 2.00 7.95
CA ARG A 223 10.62 3.19 8.77
C ARG A 223 10.91 2.91 10.25
N LEU A 224 10.42 1.79 10.78
CA LEU A 224 10.70 1.36 12.16
C LEU A 224 12.21 1.11 12.35
N LEU A 225 12.88 0.46 11.40
CA LEU A 225 14.33 0.26 11.44
C LEU A 225 15.07 1.60 11.60
N ARG A 226 14.73 2.60 10.79
CA ARG A 226 15.37 3.93 10.89
C ARG A 226 15.14 4.58 12.25
N ARG A 227 13.92 4.51 12.78
CA ARG A 227 13.62 5.08 14.11
C ARG A 227 14.37 4.37 15.24
N VAL A 228 14.49 3.05 15.17
CA VAL A 228 15.24 2.28 16.15
C VAL A 228 16.75 2.54 16.03
N ARG A 229 17.28 2.65 14.79
CA ARG A 229 18.65 3.08 14.54
C ARG A 229 18.93 4.43 15.23
N ASP A 230 18.13 5.45 14.94
CA ASP A 230 18.28 6.79 15.51
C ASP A 230 18.26 6.75 17.05
N PHE A 231 17.39 5.91 17.62
CA PHE A 231 17.34 5.68 19.08
C PHE A 231 18.62 5.00 19.59
N ALA A 232 19.09 3.94 18.92
CA ALA A 232 20.27 3.19 19.35
C ALA A 232 21.56 4.06 19.27
N GLU A 233 21.69 4.90 18.25
CA GLU A 233 22.81 5.83 18.09
C GLU A 233 22.81 6.92 19.16
N VAL A 234 21.65 7.45 19.55
CA VAL A 234 21.55 8.58 20.50
C VAL A 234 21.51 8.13 21.95
N ARG A 235 20.89 6.98 22.24
CA ARG A 235 20.61 6.50 23.61
C ARG A 235 21.33 5.21 23.97
N GLY A 236 22.00 4.57 23.03
CA GLY A 236 22.71 3.29 23.19
C GLY A 236 24.14 3.32 22.67
N ASP A 237 24.61 2.17 22.27
CA ASP A 237 25.93 1.92 21.68
C ASP A 237 25.93 1.87 20.14
N GLY A 238 24.81 2.23 19.53
CA GLY A 238 24.59 2.18 18.08
C GLY A 238 24.10 0.83 17.58
N ARG A 239 24.05 -0.22 18.43
CA ARG A 239 23.60 -1.55 18.04
C ARG A 239 22.11 -1.73 18.23
N VAL A 240 21.39 -2.18 17.19
CA VAL A 240 19.97 -2.46 17.20
C VAL A 240 19.71 -3.87 17.71
N THR A 241 19.47 -4.01 19.01
CA THR A 241 19.05 -5.26 19.69
C THR A 241 17.54 -5.26 19.93
N ALA A 242 16.96 -6.39 20.37
CA ALA A 242 15.55 -6.44 20.79
C ALA A 242 15.23 -5.42 21.89
N ALA A 243 16.13 -5.22 22.85
CA ALA A 243 15.94 -4.23 23.91
C ALA A 243 15.93 -2.80 23.37
N ALA A 244 16.87 -2.47 22.47
CA ALA A 244 16.90 -1.16 21.81
C ALA A 244 15.64 -0.96 20.94
N ALA A 245 15.20 -1.98 20.19
CA ALA A 245 13.99 -1.93 19.40
C ALA A 245 12.74 -1.72 20.26
N THR A 246 12.58 -2.47 21.33
CA THR A 246 11.44 -2.32 22.25
C THR A 246 11.39 -0.92 22.86
N SER A 247 12.52 -0.44 23.40
CA SER A 247 12.59 0.88 24.03
C SER A 247 12.41 2.03 23.03
N GLY A 248 13.03 1.91 21.85
CA GLY A 248 12.92 2.90 20.79
C GLY A 248 11.49 2.99 20.25
N LEU A 249 10.87 1.85 19.92
CA LEU A 249 9.51 1.80 19.41
C LEU A 249 8.49 2.33 20.45
N ALA A 250 8.68 2.00 21.73
CA ALA A 250 7.85 2.55 22.80
C ALA A 250 7.96 4.08 22.89
N LEU A 251 9.18 4.65 22.74
CA LEU A 251 9.40 6.10 22.69
C LEU A 251 8.63 6.76 21.53
N PHE A 252 8.58 6.10 20.38
CA PHE A 252 7.82 6.57 19.21
C PHE A 252 6.33 6.18 19.25
N GLY A 253 5.86 5.65 20.37
CA GLY A 253 4.44 5.36 20.60
C GLY A 253 3.93 4.09 19.94
N VAL A 254 4.81 3.21 19.48
CA VAL A 254 4.46 1.89 18.91
C VAL A 254 4.50 0.84 20.00
N ASP A 255 3.37 0.19 20.26
CA ASP A 255 3.24 -0.82 21.31
C ASP A 255 3.67 -2.24 20.85
N GLU A 256 3.46 -3.24 21.72
CA GLU A 256 3.87 -4.61 21.47
C GLU A 256 3.15 -5.30 20.31
N LEU A 257 1.93 -4.89 19.99
CA LEU A 257 1.18 -5.37 18.82
C LEU A 257 1.46 -4.57 17.55
N GLY A 258 2.28 -3.50 17.64
CA GLY A 258 2.49 -2.60 16.54
C GLY A 258 1.38 -1.56 16.39
N LEU A 259 0.59 -1.28 17.44
CA LEU A 259 -0.40 -0.21 17.44
C LEU A 259 0.27 1.13 17.74
N ASP A 260 -0.14 2.17 17.02
CA ASP A 260 0.28 3.54 17.30
C ASP A 260 -0.73 4.28 18.21
N LYS A 261 -0.50 5.58 18.37
CA LYS A 261 -1.37 6.41 19.18
C LYS A 261 -2.78 6.51 18.64
N VAL A 262 -2.95 6.54 17.31
CA VAL A 262 -4.27 6.68 16.67
C VAL A 262 -5.04 5.38 16.76
N ASP A 263 -4.41 4.22 16.52
CA ASP A 263 -5.03 2.91 16.73
C ASP A 263 -5.59 2.78 18.14
N ARG A 264 -4.75 3.11 19.13
CA ARG A 264 -5.18 3.04 20.54
C ARG A 264 -6.29 4.03 20.85
N SER A 265 -6.27 5.23 20.23
CA SER A 265 -7.36 6.21 20.37
C SER A 265 -8.67 5.69 19.76
N ILE A 266 -8.61 5.02 18.61
CA ILE A 266 -9.78 4.38 17.95
C ILE A 266 -10.35 3.30 18.88
N LEU A 267 -9.52 2.40 19.40
CA LEU A 267 -9.96 1.34 20.30
C LEU A 267 -10.49 1.90 21.62
N LEU A 268 -9.81 2.92 22.17
CA LEU A 268 -10.24 3.58 23.40
C LEU A 268 -11.60 4.27 23.23
N ALA A 269 -11.81 5.00 22.13
CA ALA A 269 -13.08 5.62 21.82
C ALA A 269 -14.20 4.57 21.68
N LEU A 270 -13.94 3.47 20.94
CA LEU A 270 -14.89 2.37 20.82
C LEU A 270 -15.26 1.77 22.19
N CYS A 271 -14.27 1.47 23.02
CA CYS A 271 -14.50 0.83 24.30
C CYS A 271 -15.14 1.76 25.33
N THR A 272 -14.68 3.01 25.45
CA THR A 272 -15.10 3.90 26.54
C THR A 272 -16.25 4.83 26.17
N HIS A 273 -16.20 5.47 24.99
CA HIS A 273 -17.21 6.44 24.58
C HIS A 273 -18.44 5.76 24.00
N PHE A 274 -18.25 4.62 23.28
CA PHE A 274 -19.34 3.95 22.57
C PHE A 274 -19.70 2.58 23.17
N GLY A 275 -19.19 2.24 24.35
CA GLY A 275 -19.55 1.02 25.08
C GLY A 275 -19.25 -0.28 24.32
N GLY A 276 -18.28 -0.27 23.40
CA GLY A 276 -17.93 -1.37 22.49
C GLY A 276 -18.59 -1.29 21.13
N GLY A 277 -19.44 -0.31 20.88
CA GLY A 277 -20.19 -0.12 19.62
C GLY A 277 -21.54 -0.81 19.58
N PRO A 278 -22.22 -0.88 18.39
CA PRO A 278 -21.74 -0.45 17.07
C PRO A 278 -21.74 1.06 16.84
N VAL A 279 -20.71 1.59 16.18
CA VAL A 279 -20.58 3.01 15.84
C VAL A 279 -20.27 3.19 14.36
N GLY A 280 -20.86 4.22 13.73
CA GLY A 280 -20.59 4.55 12.33
C GLY A 280 -19.16 5.07 12.13
N LEU A 281 -18.57 4.80 10.94
CA LEU A 281 -17.21 5.19 10.61
C LEU A 281 -16.96 6.69 10.78
N SER A 282 -17.87 7.54 10.27
CA SER A 282 -17.74 9.00 10.35
C SER A 282 -17.74 9.51 11.80
N THR A 283 -18.57 8.92 12.66
CA THR A 283 -18.61 9.26 14.09
C THR A 283 -17.32 8.86 14.78
N LEU A 284 -16.81 7.67 14.46
CA LEU A 284 -15.56 7.17 15.01
C LEU A 284 -14.38 8.05 14.58
N ALA A 285 -14.28 8.39 13.29
CA ALA A 285 -13.23 9.24 12.74
C ALA A 285 -13.21 10.63 13.40
N ILE A 286 -14.37 11.27 13.55
CA ILE A 286 -14.51 12.56 14.25
C ILE A 286 -14.04 12.42 15.70
N SER A 287 -14.40 11.33 16.40
CA SER A 287 -14.06 11.14 17.81
C SER A 287 -12.56 11.04 18.07
N VAL A 288 -11.78 10.64 17.07
CA VAL A 288 -10.31 10.54 17.14
C VAL A 288 -9.59 11.66 16.38
N SER A 289 -10.34 12.62 15.82
CA SER A 289 -9.82 13.75 15.03
C SER A 289 -9.03 13.32 13.80
N GLU A 290 -9.52 12.27 13.11
CA GLU A 290 -8.95 11.76 11.86
C GLU A 290 -9.97 11.88 10.71
N GLU A 291 -9.47 11.81 9.46
CA GLU A 291 -10.32 11.76 8.29
C GLU A 291 -10.94 10.35 8.12
N VAL A 292 -12.16 10.31 7.59
CA VAL A 292 -12.92 9.06 7.42
C VAL A 292 -12.15 8.06 6.55
N GLU A 293 -11.59 8.52 5.43
CA GLU A 293 -10.79 7.68 4.52
C GLU A 293 -9.52 7.16 5.19
N THR A 294 -8.87 7.98 6.03
CA THR A 294 -7.68 7.56 6.77
C THR A 294 -8.01 6.44 7.76
N VAL A 295 -9.12 6.56 8.49
CA VAL A 295 -9.55 5.48 9.41
C VAL A 295 -9.88 4.21 8.63
N GLU A 296 -10.60 4.31 7.50
CA GLU A 296 -11.02 3.16 6.70
C GLU A 296 -9.86 2.45 5.99
N ASP A 297 -8.92 3.21 5.43
CA ASP A 297 -7.88 2.65 4.56
C ASP A 297 -6.59 2.30 5.30
N VAL A 298 -6.28 2.97 6.41
CA VAL A 298 -5.00 2.83 7.12
C VAL A 298 -5.13 2.06 8.43
N TYR A 299 -6.09 2.42 9.28
CA TYR A 299 -6.20 1.89 10.64
C TYR A 299 -7.13 0.68 10.75
N GLU A 300 -8.33 0.78 10.21
CA GLU A 300 -9.36 -0.26 10.31
C GLU A 300 -8.88 -1.63 9.81
N PRO A 301 -8.21 -1.77 8.63
CA PRO A 301 -7.78 -3.07 8.13
C PRO A 301 -6.84 -3.80 9.08
N PHE A 302 -5.89 -3.09 9.67
CA PHE A 302 -4.95 -3.68 10.61
C PHE A 302 -5.62 -4.06 11.93
N LEU A 303 -6.48 -3.23 12.48
CA LEU A 303 -7.24 -3.54 13.70
C LEU A 303 -8.16 -4.74 13.52
N ILE A 304 -8.77 -4.91 12.33
CA ILE A 304 -9.57 -6.09 11.98
C ILE A 304 -8.67 -7.33 11.88
N GLN A 305 -7.53 -7.23 11.21
CA GLN A 305 -6.58 -8.34 11.06
C GLN A 305 -6.03 -8.82 12.41
N GLN A 306 -5.81 -7.89 13.35
CA GLN A 306 -5.41 -8.22 14.73
C GLN A 306 -6.57 -8.75 15.59
N GLY A 307 -7.78 -8.83 15.03
CA GLY A 307 -8.95 -9.27 15.77
C GLY A 307 -9.40 -8.30 16.87
N LEU A 308 -8.97 -7.04 16.80
CA LEU A 308 -9.31 -5.99 17.77
C LEU A 308 -10.62 -5.28 17.41
N LEU A 309 -10.96 -5.21 16.15
CA LEU A 309 -12.14 -4.53 15.63
C LEU A 309 -12.93 -5.46 14.70
N MET A 310 -14.26 -5.37 14.74
CA MET A 310 -15.16 -6.03 13.80
C MET A 310 -15.99 -5.01 13.04
N ARG A 311 -16.18 -5.26 11.74
CA ARG A 311 -17.10 -4.51 10.88
C ARG A 311 -18.43 -5.23 10.80
N THR A 312 -19.49 -4.55 11.18
CA THR A 312 -20.86 -5.08 11.11
C THR A 312 -21.74 -4.17 10.24
N PRO A 313 -22.91 -4.63 9.77
CA PRO A 313 -23.85 -3.77 9.03
C PRO A 313 -24.30 -2.51 9.81
N ARG A 314 -24.23 -2.54 11.14
CA ARG A 314 -24.60 -1.42 12.01
C ARG A 314 -23.42 -0.47 12.31
N GLY A 315 -22.19 -0.89 12.01
CA GLY A 315 -20.99 -0.10 12.30
C GLY A 315 -19.83 -0.95 12.86
N ARG A 316 -18.88 -0.26 13.44
CA ARG A 316 -17.63 -0.83 14.00
C ARG A 316 -17.89 -1.23 15.46
N VAL A 317 -17.35 -2.38 15.84
CA VAL A 317 -17.52 -2.97 17.17
C VAL A 317 -16.14 -3.42 17.69
N ALA A 318 -15.84 -3.08 18.94
CA ALA A 318 -14.65 -3.57 19.63
C ALA A 318 -14.83 -5.05 20.01
N THR A 319 -13.79 -5.84 19.89
CA THR A 319 -13.77 -7.22 20.35
C THR A 319 -13.35 -7.32 21.82
N PRO A 320 -13.56 -8.42 22.51
CA PRO A 320 -13.02 -8.62 23.87
C PRO A 320 -11.50 -8.44 23.95
N ALA A 321 -10.78 -8.75 22.86
CA ALA A 321 -9.33 -8.55 22.77
C ALA A 321 -8.93 -7.07 22.86
N SER A 322 -9.76 -6.15 22.35
CA SER A 322 -9.52 -4.70 22.46
C SER A 322 -9.56 -4.23 23.91
N TRP A 323 -10.55 -4.70 24.66
CA TRP A 323 -10.67 -4.40 26.08
C TRP A 323 -9.47 -4.92 26.87
N ALA A 324 -9.07 -6.17 26.61
CA ALA A 324 -7.91 -6.79 27.23
C ALA A 324 -6.62 -6.03 26.91
N HIS A 325 -6.42 -5.64 25.64
CA HIS A 325 -5.24 -4.91 25.18
C HIS A 325 -5.13 -3.51 25.84
N LEU A 326 -6.28 -2.84 26.05
CA LEU A 326 -6.32 -1.55 26.73
C LEU A 326 -6.28 -1.66 28.25
N GLY A 327 -6.24 -2.86 28.83
CA GLY A 327 -6.31 -3.07 30.27
C GLY A 327 -7.68 -2.68 30.87
N LEU A 328 -8.74 -2.67 30.06
CA LEU A 328 -10.10 -2.35 30.48
C LEU A 328 -10.90 -3.62 30.75
N GLY A 329 -11.81 -3.55 31.73
CA GLY A 329 -12.78 -4.63 31.94
C GLY A 329 -13.81 -4.67 30.82
N VAL A 330 -14.09 -5.87 30.28
CA VAL A 330 -15.17 -6.05 29.32
C VAL A 330 -16.49 -5.73 30.04
N PRO A 331 -17.36 -4.85 29.50
CA PRO A 331 -18.67 -4.60 30.11
C PRO A 331 -19.45 -5.91 30.17
N VAL A 332 -19.89 -6.29 31.34
CA VAL A 332 -20.88 -7.36 31.48
C VAL A 332 -22.14 -6.85 30.80
N ALA A 333 -22.59 -7.52 29.73
CA ALA A 333 -23.86 -7.18 29.07
C ALA A 333 -24.93 -7.12 30.17
N ALA A 334 -25.54 -5.94 30.35
CA ALA A 334 -26.69 -5.85 31.26
C ALA A 334 -27.73 -6.87 30.77
N PRO A 335 -28.31 -7.71 31.65
CA PRO A 335 -29.35 -8.63 31.25
C PRO A 335 -30.42 -7.80 30.54
N VAL A 336 -30.75 -8.21 29.31
CA VAL A 336 -31.88 -7.61 28.58
C VAL A 336 -33.09 -7.90 29.48
N ALA A 337 -33.58 -6.85 30.13
CA ALA A 337 -34.83 -6.97 30.86
C ALA A 337 -35.90 -7.39 29.83
N ASN A 338 -36.38 -8.63 29.96
CA ASN A 338 -37.50 -9.09 29.17
C ASN A 338 -38.67 -8.18 29.51
N LEU A 339 -39.09 -7.41 28.55
CA LEU A 339 -40.29 -6.52 28.66
C LEU A 339 -41.61 -7.30 28.91
N PHE A 340 -41.53 -8.62 29.05
CA PHE A 340 -42.67 -9.53 29.16
C PHE A 340 -42.66 -10.39 30.45
N ASP A 341 -41.78 -10.09 31.43
CA ASP A 341 -41.78 -10.83 32.68
C ASP A 341 -42.74 -10.27 33.77
N ASP A 342 -43.61 -9.32 33.44
CA ASP A 342 -44.71 -8.85 34.27
C ASP A 342 -46.05 -9.09 33.56
N ALA A 343 -46.55 -10.36 33.61
CA ALA A 343 -47.94 -10.71 33.38
C ALA A 343 -48.34 -11.90 34.27
#